data_2572ca67bca7aa67a87da65c6458c053
#
_entry.id   2572ca67bca7aa67a87da65c6458c053
#
_cell.length_a   1.000
_cell.length_b   1.000
_cell.length_c   1.000
_cell.angle_alpha   90.00
_cell.angle_beta   90.00
_cell.angle_gamma   90.00
#
_symmetry.space_group_name_H-M   'P 1'
#
loop_
_entity.id
_entity.type
_entity.pdbx_description
1 polymer ?
#
loop_
_entity_poly.entity_id
_entity_poly.type
_entity_poly.pdbx_seq_one_letter_code
_entity_poly.pdbx_strand_id
1 'polypeptide(L)'
;MAEPSVLQKKTEIFLERDIYPLLKNFPASEKFSLCQEIKQSCYKLIRAAVMANNLTNVNRRLMWLDEADAEKTLLLVLLGVAKNQKYICLLYTSP
;
A
#
# COMPACT_ATOMS: atom_id res chain seq x y z
N MET A 1 10.96 21.66 -1.09
CA MET A 1 10.32 20.33 -1.08
C MET A 1 10.49 19.71 -2.45
N ALA A 2 10.92 18.46 -2.50
CA ALA A 2 11.09 17.77 -3.77
C ALA A 2 9.74 17.45 -4.40
N GLU A 3 9.70 17.40 -5.73
CA GLU A 3 8.50 16.96 -6.43
C GLU A 3 8.21 15.48 -6.11
N PRO A 4 6.94 15.07 -6.13
CA PRO A 4 6.60 13.68 -5.86
C PRO A 4 7.28 12.73 -6.85
N SER A 5 7.81 11.63 -6.32
CA SER A 5 8.41 10.59 -7.13
C SER A 5 7.35 9.79 -7.88
N VAL A 6 7.78 9.03 -8.90
CA VAL A 6 6.89 8.13 -9.63
C VAL A 6 6.29 7.10 -8.68
N LEU A 7 7.09 6.56 -7.76
CA LEU A 7 6.60 5.59 -6.77
C LEU A 7 5.49 6.18 -5.91
N GLN A 8 5.69 7.41 -5.40
CA GLN A 8 4.70 8.09 -4.58
C GLN A 8 3.40 8.27 -5.36
N LYS A 9 3.47 8.82 -6.57
CA LYS A 9 2.27 9.09 -7.38
C LYS A 9 1.52 7.81 -7.74
N LYS A 10 2.24 6.77 -8.12
CA LYS A 10 1.60 5.48 -8.45
C LYS A 10 0.91 4.88 -7.23
N THR A 11 1.52 4.98 -6.06
CA THR A 11 0.92 4.47 -4.83
C THR A 11 -0.33 5.25 -4.45
N GLU A 12 -0.30 6.58 -4.58
CA GLU A 12 -1.47 7.41 -4.33
C GLU A 12 -2.63 7.04 -5.25
N ILE A 13 -2.35 6.88 -6.54
CA ILE A 13 -3.37 6.49 -7.52
C ILE A 13 -3.93 5.10 -7.19
N PHE A 14 -3.06 4.16 -6.86
CA PHE A 14 -3.48 2.82 -6.48
C PHE A 14 -4.40 2.85 -5.26
N LEU A 15 -4.05 3.62 -4.25
CA LEU A 15 -4.87 3.76 -3.05
C LEU A 15 -6.26 4.32 -3.37
N GLU A 16 -6.31 5.41 -4.14
CA GLU A 16 -7.57 6.09 -4.44
C GLU A 16 -8.46 5.33 -5.41
N ARG A 17 -7.88 4.74 -6.45
CA ARG A 17 -8.63 4.11 -7.54
C ARG A 17 -8.94 2.65 -7.28
N ASP A 18 -8.04 1.94 -6.60
CA ASP A 18 -8.18 0.49 -6.44
C ASP A 18 -8.48 0.08 -5.01
N ILE A 19 -7.74 0.61 -4.03
CA ILE A 19 -7.86 0.16 -2.65
C ILE A 19 -9.15 0.67 -1.99
N TYR A 20 -9.41 1.97 -2.01
CA TYR A 20 -10.61 2.50 -1.37
C TYR A 20 -11.90 1.88 -1.92
N PRO A 21 -12.09 1.78 -3.25
CA PRO A 21 -13.27 1.10 -3.77
C PRO A 21 -13.35 -0.38 -3.38
N LEU A 22 -12.21 -1.06 -3.36
CA LEU A 22 -12.14 -2.47 -3.01
C LEU A 22 -12.59 -2.71 -1.57
N LEU A 23 -12.16 -1.86 -0.65
CA LEU A 23 -12.48 -2.00 0.78
C LEU A 23 -13.96 -1.85 1.08
N LYS A 24 -14.73 -1.21 0.20
CA LYS A 24 -16.18 -1.11 0.36
C LYS A 24 -16.89 -2.45 0.31
N ASN A 25 -16.26 -3.45 -0.29
CA ASN A 25 -16.83 -4.79 -0.44
C ASN A 25 -16.54 -5.69 0.78
N PHE A 26 -15.75 -5.20 1.72
CA PHE A 26 -15.43 -5.96 2.93
C PHE A 26 -16.59 -5.95 3.91
N PRO A 27 -16.79 -7.03 4.67
CA PRO A 27 -17.84 -7.05 5.69
C PRO A 27 -17.55 -6.02 6.79
N ALA A 28 -18.62 -5.54 7.44
CA ALA A 28 -18.49 -4.53 8.47
C ALA A 28 -17.57 -4.98 9.62
N SER A 29 -17.52 -6.28 9.90
CA SER A 29 -16.69 -6.85 10.96
C SER A 29 -15.19 -6.65 10.69
N GLU A 30 -14.79 -6.41 9.44
CA GLU A 30 -13.38 -6.23 9.09
C GLU A 30 -12.95 -4.78 8.94
N LYS A 31 -13.86 -3.83 9.12
CA LYS A 31 -13.56 -2.41 8.89
C LYS A 31 -12.48 -1.87 9.82
N PHE A 32 -12.41 -2.36 11.04
CA PHE A 32 -11.43 -1.94 12.03
C PHE A 32 -10.30 -2.94 12.21
N SER A 33 -10.23 -3.97 11.38
CA SER A 33 -9.16 -4.96 11.40
C SER A 33 -8.46 -5.02 10.05
N LEU A 34 -8.85 -5.91 9.16
CA LEU A 34 -8.15 -6.13 7.89
C LEU A 34 -8.16 -4.89 6.99
N CYS A 35 -9.30 -4.19 6.87
CA CYS A 35 -9.36 -2.96 6.09
C CYS A 35 -8.39 -1.91 6.63
N GLN A 36 -8.34 -1.77 7.96
CA GLN A 36 -7.45 -0.80 8.59
C GLN A 36 -5.99 -1.15 8.33
N GLU A 37 -5.62 -2.42 8.44
CA GLU A 37 -4.26 -2.87 8.16
C GLU A 37 -3.85 -2.64 6.71
N ILE A 38 -4.76 -2.88 5.77
CA ILE A 38 -4.51 -2.62 4.35
C ILE A 38 -4.25 -1.13 4.12
N LYS A 39 -5.09 -0.27 4.69
CA LYS A 39 -4.90 1.18 4.59
C LYS A 39 -3.57 1.61 5.21
N GLN A 40 -3.23 1.08 6.37
CA GLN A 40 -1.98 1.42 7.04
C GLN A 40 -0.77 1.03 6.21
N SER A 41 -0.78 -0.14 5.57
CA SER A 41 0.31 -0.54 4.68
C SER A 41 0.47 0.42 3.51
N CYS A 42 -0.64 0.88 2.93
CA CYS A 42 -0.60 1.86 1.85
C CYS A 42 -0.03 3.20 2.34
N TYR A 43 -0.47 3.66 3.51
CA TYR A 43 0.03 4.92 4.08
C TYR A 43 1.52 4.85 4.38
N LYS A 44 1.98 3.73 4.93
CA LYS A 44 3.40 3.53 5.23
C LYS A 44 4.23 3.43 3.95
N LEU A 45 3.69 2.84 2.91
CA LEU A 45 4.36 2.77 1.61
C LEU A 45 4.53 4.19 1.03
N ILE A 46 3.48 5.00 1.07
CA ILE A 46 3.54 6.39 0.62
C ILE A 46 4.56 7.17 1.45
N ARG A 47 4.53 7.00 2.77
CA ARG A 47 5.47 7.67 3.67
C ARG A 47 6.92 7.31 3.32
N ALA A 48 7.19 6.02 3.10
CA ALA A 48 8.53 5.57 2.76
C ALA A 48 8.98 6.16 1.42
N ALA A 49 8.09 6.25 0.44
CA ALA A 49 8.39 6.86 -0.85
C ALA A 49 8.73 8.35 -0.70
N VAL A 50 7.96 9.07 0.13
CA VAL A 50 8.20 10.49 0.41
C VAL A 50 9.56 10.67 1.08
N MET A 51 9.84 9.86 2.10
CA MET A 51 11.11 9.96 2.82
C MET A 51 12.30 9.69 1.91
N ALA A 52 12.22 8.65 1.09
CA ALA A 52 13.29 8.33 0.14
C ALA A 52 13.50 9.47 -0.87
N ASN A 53 12.42 10.08 -1.34
CA ASN A 53 12.48 11.14 -2.34
C ASN A 53 13.07 12.43 -1.78
N ASN A 54 12.90 12.70 -0.49
CA ASN A 54 13.36 13.94 0.14
C ASN A 54 14.78 13.86 0.69
N LEU A 55 15.36 12.67 0.80
CA LEU A 55 16.70 12.48 1.34
C LEU A 55 17.75 12.55 0.26
N THR A 56 18.89 13.16 0.55
CA THR A 56 20.03 13.24 -0.34
C THR A 56 21.09 12.18 -0.05
N ASN A 57 21.14 11.70 1.19
CA ASN A 57 22.09 10.65 1.59
C ASN A 57 21.66 9.31 0.98
N VAL A 58 22.54 8.71 0.19
CA VAL A 58 22.23 7.48 -0.56
C VAL A 58 21.87 6.33 0.37
N ASN A 59 22.62 6.13 1.45
CA ASN A 59 22.37 5.03 2.38
C ASN A 59 21.01 5.17 3.06
N ARG A 60 20.64 6.38 3.45
CA ARG A 60 19.34 6.64 4.07
C ARG A 60 18.20 6.46 3.08
N ARG A 61 18.41 6.88 1.83
CA ARG A 61 17.41 6.66 0.78
C ARG A 61 17.18 5.17 0.55
N LEU A 62 18.26 4.38 0.50
CA LEU A 62 18.15 2.93 0.33
C LEU A 62 17.40 2.28 1.48
N MET A 63 17.62 2.74 2.72
CA MET A 63 16.85 2.24 3.86
C MET A 63 15.35 2.46 3.67
N TRP A 64 14.96 3.65 3.23
CA TRP A 64 13.53 3.95 3.03
C TRP A 64 12.95 3.22 1.82
N LEU A 65 13.75 2.95 0.79
CA LEU A 65 13.31 2.12 -0.33
C LEU A 65 13.12 0.66 0.10
N ASP A 66 13.97 0.16 0.99
CA ASP A 66 13.79 -1.17 1.59
C ASP A 66 12.51 -1.23 2.41
N GLU A 67 12.22 -0.18 3.18
CA GLU A 67 10.97 -0.08 3.93
C GLU A 67 9.76 -0.08 3.00
N ALA A 68 9.84 0.65 1.89
CA ALA A 68 8.76 0.68 0.90
C ALA A 68 8.52 -0.71 0.32
N ASP A 69 9.58 -1.45 0.03
CA ASP A 69 9.47 -2.80 -0.51
C ASP A 69 8.82 -3.75 0.52
N ALA A 70 9.20 -3.63 1.79
CA ALA A 70 8.60 -4.43 2.86
C ALA A 70 7.11 -4.14 3.01
N GLU A 71 6.71 -2.87 2.97
CA GLU A 71 5.30 -2.50 3.08
C GLU A 71 4.50 -2.98 1.87
N LYS A 72 5.08 -2.92 0.68
CA LYS A 72 4.45 -3.45 -0.53
C LYS A 72 4.21 -4.96 -0.38
N THR A 73 5.19 -5.69 0.13
CA THR A 73 5.08 -7.13 0.34
C THR A 73 3.98 -7.43 1.36
N LEU A 74 3.94 -6.70 2.47
CA LEU A 74 2.87 -6.85 3.47
C LEU A 74 1.50 -6.59 2.87
N LEU A 75 1.37 -5.54 2.07
CA LEU A 75 0.13 -5.21 1.40
C LEU A 75 -0.36 -6.37 0.53
N LEU A 76 0.55 -6.97 -0.25
CA LEU A 76 0.20 -8.11 -1.10
C LEU A 76 -0.24 -9.32 -0.27
N VAL A 77 0.40 -9.56 0.88
CA VAL A 77 0.00 -10.62 1.81
C VAL A 77 -1.41 -10.36 2.33
N LEU A 78 -1.69 -9.12 2.76
CA LEU A 78 -3.01 -8.76 3.29
C LEU A 78 -4.11 -8.89 2.22
N LEU A 79 -3.82 -8.49 1.00
CA LEU A 79 -4.75 -8.66 -0.11
C LEU A 79 -4.99 -10.14 -0.42
N GLY A 80 -3.95 -10.97 -0.28
CA GLY A 80 -4.08 -12.42 -0.41
C GLY A 80 -4.99 -13.01 0.66
N VAL A 81 -4.89 -12.53 1.89
CA VAL A 81 -5.80 -12.94 2.98
C VAL A 81 -7.23 -12.57 2.63
N ALA A 82 -7.45 -11.34 2.16
CA ALA A 82 -8.78 -10.87 1.78
C ALA A 82 -9.37 -11.72 0.64
N LYS A 83 -8.56 -12.09 -0.33
CA LYS A 83 -8.97 -12.98 -1.41
C LYS A 83 -9.37 -14.34 -0.89
N ASN A 84 -8.57 -14.92 0.00
CA ASN A 84 -8.85 -16.24 0.57
C ASN A 84 -10.12 -16.23 1.41
N GLN A 85 -10.45 -15.11 2.04
CA GLN A 85 -11.70 -14.92 2.77
C GLN A 85 -12.85 -14.55 1.85
N LYS A 86 -12.60 -14.42 0.55
CA LYS A 86 -13.59 -14.06 -0.48
C LYS A 86 -14.18 -12.66 -0.29
N TYR A 87 -13.42 -11.76 0.34
CA TYR A 87 -13.84 -10.36 0.49
C TYR A 87 -13.62 -9.56 -0.78
N ILE A 88 -12.73 -10.00 -1.68
CA ILE A 88 -12.42 -9.32 -2.92
C ILE A 88 -12.51 -10.29 -4.09
N CYS A 89 -12.70 -9.73 -5.29
CA CYS A 89 -12.78 -10.49 -6.51
C CYS A 89 -11.41 -11.00 -6.96
N LEU A 90 -11.37 -12.19 -7.54
CA LEU A 90 -10.15 -12.78 -8.07
C LEU A 90 -9.45 -11.91 -9.11
N LEU A 91 -10.21 -11.10 -9.85
CA LEU A 91 -9.65 -10.25 -10.91
C LEU A 91 -8.63 -9.25 -10.38
N TYR A 92 -8.79 -8.82 -9.13
CA TYR A 92 -7.87 -7.85 -8.53
C TYR A 92 -6.52 -8.46 -8.16
N THR A 93 -6.49 -9.76 -7.96
CA THR A 93 -5.29 -10.46 -7.49
C THR A 93 -4.67 -11.33 -8.57
N SER A 94 -5.31 -11.45 -9.71
CA SER A 94 -4.76 -12.18 -10.85
C SER A 94 -3.74 -11.31 -11.57
N PRO A 95 -2.61 -11.87 -11.99
CA PRO A 95 -1.63 -11.12 -12.77
C PRO A 95 -2.17 -10.73 -14.12
#